data_64b944a07546386ef6c2e03ccb71869e
#
_entry.id   64b944a07546386ef6c2e03ccb71869e
#
_cell.length_a   1.000
_cell.length_b   1.000
_cell.length_c   1.000
_cell.angle_alpha   90.00
_cell.angle_beta   90.00
_cell.angle_gamma   90.00
#
_symmetry.space_group_name_H-M   'P 1'
#
loop_
_entity.id
_entity.type
_entity.pdbx_description
1 polymer ?
#
loop_
_entity_poly.entity_id
_entity_poly.type
_entity_poly.pdbx_seq_one_letter_code
_entity_poly.pdbx_strand_id
1 'polypeptide(L)'
;MGKSEYSEDALIQAPTAEFLHQELGWDSVLAQDEGPLVAEGLLGRTADTQVVLTRDVLAALRRLNPGLPEAAYTQALEAVVQNDSTKTLVQMNQEKYRLLRDGVLVKFRDAPGTGTGQMVEKRLRLIDFDQPGRNRFLAVRELWVRGPLHLRRPDLIGYVNGLPLVFIELKRFEVHVDSAYKQNYRDYLDTIPHLFHWNALVVISNGHDAQYGSITATKEHFYRWKRLDEDDPEPGPAQPLLPLLLQGMLDQRRLLDIVENFVLFDATEDGVQKIVARNHQYLGVNRVMARLTSETQR
;
A
#
# COMPACT_ATOMS: atom_id res chain seq x y z
N MET A 1 13.75 -27.79 8.21
CA MET A 1 12.76 -28.04 9.27
C MET A 1 11.40 -27.65 8.72
N GLY A 2 10.48 -28.60 8.54
CA GLY A 2 9.12 -28.29 8.07
C GLY A 2 8.43 -27.35 9.06
N LYS A 3 7.79 -26.29 8.55
CA LYS A 3 6.94 -25.43 9.37
C LYS A 3 5.83 -26.29 9.96
N SER A 4 5.52 -26.17 11.23
CA SER A 4 4.39 -26.86 11.86
C SER A 4 3.09 -26.45 11.14
N GLU A 5 2.18 -27.40 10.86
CA GLU A 5 0.85 -27.13 10.33
C GLU A 5 0.05 -26.10 11.16
N TYR A 6 0.45 -25.89 12.40
CA TYR A 6 -0.12 -24.91 13.35
C TYR A 6 0.73 -23.64 13.49
N SER A 7 1.63 -23.35 12.53
CA SER A 7 2.36 -22.07 12.55
C SER A 7 1.44 -20.90 12.18
N GLU A 8 1.74 -19.69 12.67
CA GLU A 8 1.00 -18.45 12.33
C GLU A 8 0.95 -18.21 10.82
N ASP A 9 2.04 -18.54 10.13
CA ASP A 9 2.15 -18.48 8.67
C ASP A 9 1.15 -19.43 7.99
N ALA A 10 1.09 -20.69 8.41
CA ALA A 10 0.20 -21.68 7.79
C ALA A 10 -1.29 -21.38 8.05
N LEU A 11 -1.61 -20.88 9.26
CA LEU A 11 -2.99 -20.70 9.68
C LEU A 11 -3.62 -19.37 9.22
N ILE A 12 -2.82 -18.31 9.04
CA ILE A 12 -3.38 -16.98 8.77
C ILE A 12 -2.68 -16.27 7.62
N GLN A 13 -1.35 -16.23 7.56
CA GLN A 13 -0.64 -15.47 6.52
C GLN A 13 -0.84 -16.08 5.13
N ALA A 14 -0.68 -17.39 4.99
CA ALA A 14 -0.86 -18.06 3.71
C ALA A 14 -2.33 -17.98 3.21
N PRO A 15 -3.36 -18.28 4.02
CA PRO A 15 -4.75 -18.09 3.63
C PRO A 15 -5.09 -16.62 3.27
N THR A 16 -4.51 -15.65 3.98
CA THR A 16 -4.71 -14.22 3.65
C THR A 16 -4.14 -13.87 2.27
N ALA A 17 -2.94 -14.34 1.97
CA ALA A 17 -2.32 -14.10 0.67
C ALA A 17 -3.03 -14.87 -0.45
N GLU A 18 -3.53 -16.08 -0.16
CA GLU A 18 -4.34 -16.85 -1.10
C GLU A 18 -5.66 -16.16 -1.41
N PHE A 19 -6.34 -15.61 -0.41
CA PHE A 19 -7.55 -14.81 -0.60
C PHE A 19 -7.28 -13.58 -1.49
N LEU A 20 -6.20 -12.84 -1.25
CA LEU A 20 -5.80 -11.72 -2.10
C LEU A 20 -5.55 -12.17 -3.54
N HIS A 21 -4.96 -13.35 -3.74
CA HIS A 21 -4.66 -13.89 -5.06
C HIS A 21 -5.92 -14.38 -5.78
N GLN A 22 -6.69 -15.27 -5.16
CA GLN A 22 -7.79 -15.95 -5.80
C GLN A 22 -9.04 -15.07 -5.94
N GLU A 23 -9.36 -14.31 -4.89
CA GLU A 23 -10.60 -13.52 -4.85
C GLU A 23 -10.39 -12.08 -5.34
N LEU A 24 -9.23 -11.48 -5.09
CA LEU A 24 -8.99 -10.07 -5.43
C LEU A 24 -7.99 -9.86 -6.59
N GLY A 25 -7.45 -10.94 -7.17
CA GLY A 25 -6.61 -10.88 -8.36
C GLY A 25 -5.23 -10.26 -8.15
N TRP A 26 -4.70 -10.33 -6.94
CA TRP A 26 -3.33 -9.90 -6.65
C TRP A 26 -2.34 -11.00 -7.01
N ASP A 27 -1.14 -10.64 -7.48
CA ASP A 27 -0.01 -11.57 -7.46
C ASP A 27 0.37 -11.86 -6.00
N SER A 28 0.92 -13.04 -5.72
CA SER A 28 1.39 -13.41 -4.36
C SER A 28 2.77 -14.04 -4.41
N VAL A 29 3.64 -13.60 -3.50
CA VAL A 29 5.02 -14.07 -3.37
C VAL A 29 5.38 -14.29 -1.90
N LEU A 30 6.06 -15.40 -1.60
CA LEU A 30 6.71 -15.64 -0.32
C LEU A 30 8.17 -15.19 -0.42
N ALA A 31 8.52 -14.08 0.25
CA ALA A 31 9.87 -13.50 0.19
C ALA A 31 10.86 -14.10 1.18
N GLN A 32 10.43 -15.04 2.04
CA GLN A 32 11.34 -15.75 2.94
C GLN A 32 12.47 -16.46 2.16
N ASP A 33 12.16 -16.93 0.95
CA ASP A 33 13.05 -17.65 0.07
C ASP A 33 13.52 -16.78 -1.11
N GLU A 34 13.62 -15.46 -0.91
CA GLU A 34 13.98 -14.51 -1.98
C GLU A 34 15.34 -14.85 -2.65
N GLY A 35 16.21 -15.54 -1.93
CA GLY A 35 17.54 -15.92 -2.42
C GLY A 35 18.49 -14.71 -2.49
N PRO A 36 19.43 -14.70 -3.44
CA PRO A 36 20.36 -13.57 -3.59
C PRO A 36 19.63 -12.28 -3.94
N LEU A 37 19.98 -11.18 -3.26
CA LEU A 37 19.44 -9.85 -3.53
C LEU A 37 20.11 -9.27 -4.77
N VAL A 38 19.55 -9.56 -5.93
CA VAL A 38 20.01 -9.10 -7.25
C VAL A 38 18.85 -8.58 -8.09
N ALA A 39 19.14 -7.72 -9.07
CA ALA A 39 18.11 -7.10 -9.90
C ALA A 39 17.22 -8.10 -10.63
N GLU A 40 17.75 -9.26 -11.00
CA GLU A 40 17.06 -10.38 -11.66
C GLU A 40 16.39 -11.33 -10.66
N GLY A 41 16.58 -11.09 -9.36
CA GLY A 41 15.98 -11.90 -8.29
C GLY A 41 14.47 -11.79 -8.24
N LEU A 42 13.85 -12.55 -7.32
CA LEU A 42 12.41 -12.69 -7.18
C LEU A 42 11.68 -11.33 -7.15
N LEU A 43 12.13 -10.41 -6.30
CA LEU A 43 11.57 -9.06 -6.16
C LEU A 43 12.41 -7.97 -6.85
N GLY A 44 13.56 -8.31 -7.42
CA GLY A 44 14.49 -7.35 -8.04
C GLY A 44 15.12 -6.38 -7.04
N ARG A 45 15.20 -6.75 -5.76
CA ARG A 45 15.89 -5.97 -4.73
C ARG A 45 17.39 -6.26 -4.75
N THR A 46 18.19 -5.24 -4.56
CA THR A 46 19.66 -5.34 -4.46
C THR A 46 20.17 -5.17 -3.03
N ALA A 47 19.31 -4.83 -2.10
CA ALA A 47 19.61 -4.71 -0.69
C ALA A 47 18.36 -4.97 0.16
N ASP A 48 18.55 -5.48 1.39
CA ASP A 48 17.48 -5.71 2.36
C ASP A 48 16.92 -4.41 2.98
N THR A 49 17.60 -3.28 2.79
CA THR A 49 17.09 -1.94 3.08
C THR A 49 16.11 -1.40 2.01
N GLN A 50 16.06 -2.04 0.85
CA GLN A 50 15.23 -1.61 -0.26
C GLN A 50 13.79 -2.09 -0.06
N VAL A 51 12.88 -1.16 0.19
CA VAL A 51 11.44 -1.42 0.39
C VAL A 51 10.60 -1.11 -0.84
N VAL A 52 11.06 -0.23 -1.72
CA VAL A 52 10.45 0.06 -3.02
C VAL A 52 10.99 -0.93 -4.05
N LEU A 53 10.11 -1.62 -4.75
CA LEU A 53 10.48 -2.55 -5.82
C LEU A 53 10.76 -1.76 -7.11
N THR A 54 11.98 -1.26 -7.25
CA THR A 54 12.37 -0.30 -8.28
C THR A 54 12.17 -0.82 -9.70
N ARG A 55 12.35 -2.14 -9.91
CA ARG A 55 12.04 -2.81 -11.18
C ARG A 55 10.56 -2.65 -11.56
N ASP A 56 9.67 -2.86 -10.62
CA ASP A 56 8.22 -2.77 -10.83
C ASP A 56 7.77 -1.30 -11.01
N VAL A 57 8.36 -0.37 -10.24
CA VAL A 57 8.12 1.08 -10.42
C VAL A 57 8.53 1.51 -11.82
N LEU A 58 9.71 1.13 -12.28
CA LEU A 58 10.21 1.50 -13.62
C LEU A 58 9.32 0.91 -14.73
N ALA A 59 8.88 -0.35 -14.57
CA ALA A 59 7.95 -0.99 -15.49
C ALA A 59 6.60 -0.24 -15.54
N ALA A 60 6.09 0.19 -14.39
CA ALA A 60 4.86 0.98 -14.31
C ALA A 60 5.03 2.36 -14.93
N LEU A 61 6.12 3.07 -14.66
CA LEU A 61 6.42 4.38 -15.25
C LEU A 61 6.38 4.32 -16.78
N ARG A 62 7.02 3.31 -17.38
CA ARG A 62 7.02 3.11 -18.85
C ARG A 62 5.63 2.76 -19.39
N ARG A 63 4.89 1.89 -18.70
CA ARG A 63 3.55 1.46 -19.10
C ARG A 63 2.51 2.58 -19.02
N LEU A 64 2.56 3.38 -17.95
CA LEU A 64 1.58 4.43 -17.68
C LEU A 64 1.90 5.75 -18.41
N ASN A 65 3.16 5.96 -18.82
CA ASN A 65 3.62 7.18 -19.47
C ASN A 65 4.44 6.86 -20.74
N PRO A 66 3.85 6.23 -21.76
CA PRO A 66 4.59 5.76 -22.91
C PRO A 66 5.20 6.90 -23.74
N GLY A 67 6.27 6.57 -24.49
CA GLY A 67 6.86 7.46 -25.51
C GLY A 67 7.78 8.55 -24.96
N LEU A 68 8.24 8.42 -23.70
CA LEU A 68 9.20 9.36 -23.12
C LEU A 68 10.64 8.82 -23.22
N PRO A 69 11.66 9.69 -23.20
CA PRO A 69 13.04 9.25 -23.13
C PRO A 69 13.36 8.59 -21.80
N GLU A 70 14.30 7.63 -21.80
CA GLU A 70 14.69 6.88 -20.58
C GLU A 70 15.14 7.81 -19.43
N ALA A 71 15.75 8.93 -19.74
CA ALA A 71 16.15 9.93 -18.74
C ALA A 71 14.96 10.45 -17.91
N ALA A 72 13.76 10.56 -18.50
CA ALA A 72 12.56 10.97 -17.77
C ALA A 72 12.10 9.91 -16.77
N TYR A 73 12.15 8.62 -17.14
CA TYR A 73 11.81 7.52 -16.24
C TYR A 73 12.83 7.37 -15.11
N THR A 74 14.12 7.51 -15.43
CA THR A 74 15.20 7.49 -14.43
C THR A 74 15.04 8.61 -13.42
N GLN A 75 14.79 9.84 -13.87
CA GLN A 75 14.56 10.99 -12.98
C GLN A 75 13.33 10.78 -12.09
N ALA A 76 12.26 10.21 -12.65
CA ALA A 76 11.06 9.87 -11.85
C ALA A 76 11.37 8.80 -10.80
N LEU A 77 12.11 7.75 -11.16
CA LEU A 77 12.50 6.70 -10.21
C LEU A 77 13.40 7.26 -9.10
N GLU A 78 14.37 8.13 -9.42
CA GLU A 78 15.20 8.81 -8.42
C GLU A 78 14.34 9.58 -7.41
N ALA A 79 13.36 10.36 -7.86
CA ALA A 79 12.44 11.07 -6.97
C ALA A 79 11.58 10.11 -6.10
N VAL A 80 11.20 8.95 -6.63
CA VAL A 80 10.46 7.93 -5.89
C VAL A 80 11.30 7.35 -4.76
N VAL A 81 12.57 7.01 -5.00
CA VAL A 81 13.44 6.37 -4.00
C VAL A 81 14.13 7.35 -3.07
N GLN A 82 14.20 8.64 -3.44
CA GLN A 82 14.82 9.66 -2.62
C GLN A 82 14.12 9.80 -1.28
N ASN A 83 14.88 9.83 -0.19
CA ASN A 83 14.40 10.06 1.17
C ASN A 83 15.13 11.25 1.78
N ASP A 84 14.43 12.01 2.62
CA ASP A 84 14.96 13.13 3.36
C ASP A 84 14.98 12.79 4.85
N SER A 85 16.18 12.53 5.39
CA SER A 85 16.38 12.15 6.80
C SER A 85 16.08 13.26 7.80
N THR A 86 15.85 14.48 7.34
CA THR A 86 15.48 15.62 8.21
C THR A 86 13.98 15.66 8.52
N LYS A 87 13.17 14.90 7.77
CA LYS A 87 11.72 14.85 7.90
C LYS A 87 11.27 13.74 8.86
N THR A 88 10.19 14.01 9.58
CA THR A 88 9.50 12.97 10.35
C THR A 88 8.86 11.95 9.42
N LEU A 89 8.53 10.77 9.95
CA LEU A 89 7.85 9.72 9.19
C LEU A 89 6.58 10.22 8.50
N VAL A 90 5.73 10.96 9.20
CA VAL A 90 4.48 11.47 8.62
C VAL A 90 4.72 12.54 7.56
N GLN A 91 5.74 13.39 7.71
CA GLN A 91 6.11 14.37 6.69
C GLN A 91 6.63 13.68 5.42
N MET A 92 7.48 12.65 5.58
CA MET A 92 7.92 11.82 4.45
C MET A 92 6.74 11.13 3.77
N ASN A 93 5.85 10.53 4.56
CA ASN A 93 4.66 9.86 4.00
C ASN A 93 3.76 10.86 3.26
N GLN A 94 3.53 12.06 3.79
CA GLN A 94 2.74 13.10 3.14
C GLN A 94 3.35 13.53 1.80
N GLU A 95 4.68 13.70 1.75
CA GLU A 95 5.39 14.05 0.52
C GLU A 95 5.27 12.94 -0.54
N LYS A 96 5.54 11.69 -0.15
CA LYS A 96 5.39 10.54 -1.04
C LYS A 96 3.95 10.36 -1.51
N TYR A 97 2.99 10.65 -0.63
CA TYR A 97 1.58 10.59 -0.97
C TYR A 97 1.16 11.61 -2.03
N ARG A 98 1.76 12.82 -2.00
CA ARG A 98 1.57 13.81 -3.09
C ARG A 98 2.12 13.29 -4.42
N LEU A 99 3.31 12.66 -4.42
CA LEU A 99 3.86 12.04 -5.63
C LEU A 99 2.96 10.90 -6.14
N LEU A 100 2.36 10.14 -5.23
CA LEU A 100 1.44 9.05 -5.56
C LEU A 100 0.19 9.57 -6.29
N ARG A 101 -0.44 10.64 -5.78
CA ARG A 101 -1.68 11.22 -6.32
C ARG A 101 -1.44 12.10 -7.55
N ASP A 102 -0.46 12.98 -7.45
CA ASP A 102 -0.25 14.05 -8.44
C ASP A 102 0.72 13.62 -9.55
N GLY A 103 1.46 12.53 -9.34
CA GLY A 103 2.56 12.10 -10.21
C GLY A 103 3.87 12.83 -9.93
N VAL A 104 4.95 12.32 -10.50
CA VAL A 104 6.31 12.84 -10.36
C VAL A 104 6.59 13.85 -11.46
N LEU A 105 6.93 15.07 -11.07
CA LEU A 105 7.32 16.12 -12.01
C LEU A 105 8.76 15.89 -12.47
N VAL A 106 8.95 15.74 -13.78
CA VAL A 106 10.27 15.55 -14.41
C VAL A 106 10.53 16.60 -15.48
N LYS A 107 11.82 16.91 -15.69
CA LYS A 107 12.29 17.85 -16.73
C LYS A 107 13.28 17.11 -17.63
N PHE A 108 13.00 17.06 -18.90
CA PHE A 108 13.86 16.39 -19.86
C PHE A 108 13.87 17.13 -21.19
N ARG A 109 14.89 16.86 -22.02
CA ARG A 109 14.91 17.36 -23.41
C ARG A 109 14.07 16.45 -24.28
N ASP A 110 13.23 17.05 -25.10
CA ASP A 110 12.45 16.35 -26.10
C ASP A 110 13.36 15.66 -27.12
N ALA A 111 12.93 14.49 -27.62
CA ALA A 111 13.79 13.66 -28.47
C ALA A 111 14.08 14.32 -29.83
N PRO A 112 15.32 14.19 -30.36
CA PRO A 112 15.62 14.62 -31.76
C PRO A 112 14.76 13.83 -32.74
N GLY A 113 13.98 14.53 -33.55
CA GLY A 113 13.14 13.94 -34.59
C GLY A 113 11.64 13.91 -34.33
N THR A 114 11.19 14.07 -33.10
CA THR A 114 9.77 14.18 -32.72
C THR A 114 9.46 15.48 -31.98
N GLY A 115 10.47 16.21 -31.56
CA GLY A 115 10.34 17.44 -30.78
C GLY A 115 11.39 18.50 -31.16
N THR A 116 11.27 19.66 -30.54
CA THR A 116 12.08 20.87 -30.83
C THR A 116 13.44 20.87 -30.12
N GLY A 117 13.83 19.80 -29.41
CA GLY A 117 15.02 19.76 -28.55
C GLY A 117 14.92 20.67 -27.31
N GLN A 118 13.73 21.19 -27.03
CA GLN A 118 13.45 22.06 -25.90
C GLN A 118 13.31 21.28 -24.60
N MET A 119 13.50 21.97 -23.47
CA MET A 119 13.20 21.42 -22.16
C MET A 119 11.69 21.30 -21.98
N VAL A 120 11.23 20.08 -21.70
CA VAL A 120 9.82 19.74 -21.44
C VAL A 120 9.69 19.40 -19.96
N GLU A 121 8.63 19.92 -19.35
CA GLU A 121 8.23 19.57 -18.00
C GLU A 121 6.96 18.73 -18.04
N LYS A 122 6.96 17.55 -17.41
CA LYS A 122 5.83 16.63 -17.43
C LYS A 122 5.67 15.90 -16.10
N ARG A 123 4.41 15.66 -15.70
CA ARG A 123 4.09 14.78 -14.57
C ARG A 123 3.92 13.35 -15.03
N LEU A 124 4.69 12.42 -14.44
CA LEU A 124 4.62 11.00 -14.71
C LEU A 124 3.75 10.32 -13.66
N ARG A 125 2.73 9.60 -14.11
CA ARG A 125 1.85 8.83 -13.24
C ARG A 125 2.59 7.62 -12.67
N LEU A 126 2.42 7.37 -11.37
CA LEU A 126 2.88 6.17 -10.68
C LEU A 126 1.78 5.11 -10.60
N ILE A 127 0.53 5.55 -10.57
CA ILE A 127 -0.68 4.74 -10.49
C ILE A 127 -1.69 5.22 -11.53
N ASP A 128 -2.44 4.29 -12.10
CA ASP A 128 -3.64 4.57 -12.89
C ASP A 128 -4.87 4.34 -11.99
N PHE A 129 -5.45 5.41 -11.48
CA PHE A 129 -6.62 5.35 -10.59
C PHE A 129 -7.90 5.00 -11.35
N ASP A 130 -7.99 5.37 -12.63
CA ASP A 130 -9.17 5.13 -13.46
C ASP A 130 -9.29 3.67 -13.92
N GLN A 131 -8.15 3.03 -14.23
CA GLN A 131 -8.08 1.69 -14.81
C GLN A 131 -7.24 0.75 -13.93
N PRO A 132 -7.85 0.09 -12.91
CA PRO A 132 -7.13 -0.79 -11.99
C PRO A 132 -6.28 -1.86 -12.69
N GLY A 133 -6.79 -2.47 -13.76
CA GLY A 133 -6.07 -3.50 -14.53
C GLY A 133 -4.79 -3.00 -15.23
N ARG A 134 -4.52 -1.70 -15.26
CA ARG A 134 -3.25 -1.13 -15.71
C ARG A 134 -2.21 -1.03 -14.60
N ASN A 135 -2.54 -1.43 -13.38
CA ASN A 135 -1.59 -1.50 -12.28
C ASN A 135 -1.22 -2.96 -12.00
N ARG A 136 -0.09 -3.17 -11.33
CA ARG A 136 0.30 -4.45 -10.79
C ARG A 136 0.07 -4.44 -9.29
N PHE A 137 -0.75 -5.35 -8.80
CA PHE A 137 -0.99 -5.58 -7.38
C PHE A 137 -0.21 -6.82 -6.95
N LEU A 138 0.58 -6.71 -5.90
CA LEU A 138 1.45 -7.79 -5.43
C LEU A 138 1.42 -7.87 -3.90
N ALA A 139 1.06 -9.02 -3.36
CA ALA A 139 1.14 -9.36 -1.96
C ALA A 139 2.46 -10.09 -1.68
N VAL A 140 3.32 -9.51 -0.84
CA VAL A 140 4.61 -10.09 -0.46
C VAL A 140 4.56 -10.51 1.00
N ARG A 141 4.69 -11.81 1.26
CA ARG A 141 4.76 -12.37 2.61
C ARG A 141 6.19 -12.46 3.12
N GLU A 142 6.37 -12.23 4.42
CA GLU A 142 7.61 -12.46 5.16
C GLU A 142 8.84 -11.79 4.54
N LEU A 143 8.68 -10.53 4.10
CA LEU A 143 9.78 -9.76 3.53
C LEU A 143 10.77 -9.34 4.62
N TRP A 144 12.04 -9.71 4.47
CA TRP A 144 13.09 -9.20 5.32
C TRP A 144 13.41 -7.74 4.96
N VAL A 145 13.30 -6.85 5.96
CA VAL A 145 13.59 -5.42 5.84
C VAL A 145 14.59 -5.01 6.91
N ARG A 146 15.70 -4.43 6.48
CA ARG A 146 16.76 -3.92 7.36
C ARG A 146 16.59 -2.43 7.62
N GLY A 147 16.42 -2.07 8.87
CA GLY A 147 16.54 -0.71 9.37
C GLY A 147 17.98 -0.39 9.82
N PRO A 148 18.21 0.76 10.44
CA PRO A 148 19.56 1.17 10.88
C PRO A 148 20.20 0.21 11.85
N LEU A 149 19.45 -0.40 12.78
CA LEU A 149 19.94 -1.27 13.84
C LEU A 149 19.28 -2.65 13.84
N HIS A 150 18.13 -2.80 13.19
CA HIS A 150 17.30 -3.99 13.30
C HIS A 150 16.97 -4.57 11.93
N LEU A 151 16.88 -5.89 11.88
CA LEU A 151 16.29 -6.63 10.78
C LEU A 151 14.90 -7.10 11.21
N ARG A 152 13.89 -6.80 10.42
CA ARG A 152 12.50 -7.12 10.68
C ARG A 152 11.86 -7.89 9.54
N ARG A 153 10.80 -8.62 9.85
CA ARG A 153 10.07 -9.44 8.88
C ARG A 153 8.58 -9.28 9.09
N PRO A 154 7.98 -8.23 8.51
CA PRO A 154 6.53 -8.06 8.47
C PRO A 154 5.82 -9.25 7.84
N ASP A 155 4.61 -9.55 8.30
CA ASP A 155 3.85 -10.71 7.85
C ASP A 155 3.45 -10.58 6.38
N LEU A 156 2.88 -9.42 5.97
CA LEU A 156 2.48 -9.19 4.59
C LEU A 156 2.53 -7.70 4.23
N ILE A 157 3.08 -7.43 3.06
CA ILE A 157 3.13 -6.08 2.48
C ILE A 157 2.42 -6.11 1.12
N GLY A 158 1.42 -5.24 0.94
CA GLY A 158 0.73 -5.04 -0.32
C GLY A 158 1.36 -3.92 -1.15
N TYR A 159 1.79 -4.27 -2.34
CA TYR A 159 2.41 -3.38 -3.31
C TYR A 159 1.46 -3.04 -4.44
N VAL A 160 1.46 -1.78 -4.86
CA VAL A 160 0.88 -1.36 -6.13
C VAL A 160 1.99 -0.74 -6.97
N ASN A 161 2.24 -1.29 -8.14
CA ASN A 161 3.33 -0.87 -9.05
C ASN A 161 4.70 -0.77 -8.35
N GLY A 162 4.98 -1.65 -7.40
CA GLY A 162 6.24 -1.68 -6.65
C GLY A 162 6.33 -0.71 -5.46
N LEU A 163 5.26 0.03 -5.16
CA LEU A 163 5.16 0.92 -3.99
C LEU A 163 4.46 0.20 -2.82
N PRO A 164 5.05 0.14 -1.61
CA PRO A 164 4.50 -0.57 -0.45
C PRO A 164 3.36 0.25 0.17
N LEU A 165 2.13 0.08 -0.33
CA LEU A 165 0.98 0.88 0.10
C LEU A 165 0.25 0.31 1.29
N VAL A 166 0.24 -1.01 1.44
CA VAL A 166 -0.53 -1.70 2.49
C VAL A 166 0.41 -2.50 3.38
N PHE A 167 0.30 -2.28 4.67
CA PHE A 167 0.99 -3.07 5.68
C PHE A 167 -0.04 -3.90 6.43
N ILE A 168 0.19 -5.22 6.55
CA ILE A 168 -0.71 -6.14 7.25
C ILE A 168 0.09 -6.93 8.27
N GLU A 169 -0.30 -6.82 9.54
CA GLU A 169 0.24 -7.61 10.65
C GLU A 169 -0.82 -8.57 11.17
N LEU A 170 -0.46 -9.83 11.25
CA LEU A 170 -1.36 -10.93 11.56
C LEU A 170 -0.92 -11.62 12.86
N LYS A 171 -1.88 -12.07 13.65
CA LYS A 171 -1.68 -12.86 14.84
C LYS A 171 -2.54 -14.12 14.79
N ARG A 172 -2.16 -15.11 15.56
CA ARG A 172 -2.99 -16.31 15.74
C ARG A 172 -4.35 -15.95 16.30
N PHE A 173 -5.35 -16.74 15.96
CA PHE A 173 -6.73 -16.57 16.38
C PHE A 173 -6.89 -16.41 17.91
N GLU A 174 -6.11 -17.14 18.69
CA GLU A 174 -6.16 -17.10 20.16
C GLU A 174 -5.53 -15.83 20.76
N VAL A 175 -4.79 -15.07 19.93
CA VAL A 175 -4.11 -13.83 20.36
C VAL A 175 -5.01 -12.63 20.09
N HIS A 176 -5.21 -11.78 21.11
CA HIS A 176 -5.99 -10.57 20.89
C HIS A 176 -5.34 -9.64 19.86
N VAL A 177 -6.14 -9.07 18.96
CA VAL A 177 -5.67 -8.21 17.85
C VAL A 177 -4.82 -7.02 18.32
N ASP A 178 -5.02 -6.54 19.53
CA ASP A 178 -4.22 -5.46 20.13
C ASP A 178 -2.73 -5.81 20.28
N SER A 179 -2.39 -7.09 20.33
CA SER A 179 -0.98 -7.53 20.36
C SER A 179 -0.27 -7.24 19.06
N ALA A 180 -0.95 -7.35 17.91
CA ALA A 180 -0.41 -6.96 16.61
C ALA A 180 -0.03 -5.47 16.59
N TYR A 181 -0.89 -4.61 17.17
CA TYR A 181 -0.60 -3.18 17.28
C TYR A 181 0.57 -2.89 18.23
N LYS A 182 0.49 -3.39 19.50
CA LYS A 182 1.40 -2.99 20.58
C LYS A 182 2.81 -3.57 20.44
N GLN A 183 2.91 -4.82 20.00
CA GLN A 183 4.17 -5.57 20.01
C GLN A 183 4.92 -5.46 18.68
N ASN A 184 4.22 -5.54 17.56
CA ASN A 184 4.85 -5.64 16.24
C ASN A 184 4.76 -4.34 15.46
N TYR A 185 3.56 -3.84 15.19
CA TYR A 185 3.39 -2.66 14.34
C TYR A 185 4.12 -1.42 14.89
N ARG A 186 4.00 -1.15 16.20
CA ARG A 186 4.71 -0.03 16.84
C ARG A 186 6.23 -0.19 16.76
N ASP A 187 6.75 -1.41 17.00
CA ASP A 187 8.17 -1.71 16.85
C ASP A 187 8.66 -1.48 15.40
N TYR A 188 7.86 -1.83 14.41
CA TYR A 188 8.22 -1.61 13.01
C TYR A 188 8.25 -0.12 12.62
N LEU A 189 7.35 0.70 13.13
CA LEU A 189 7.41 2.15 12.93
C LEU A 189 8.72 2.74 13.46
N ASP A 190 9.24 2.22 14.57
CA ASP A 190 10.46 2.72 15.19
C ASP A 190 11.72 2.11 14.54
N THR A 191 11.69 0.85 14.12
CA THR A 191 12.87 0.10 13.69
C THR A 191 13.09 0.07 12.18
N ILE A 192 12.01 0.12 11.38
CA ILE A 192 12.04 0.12 9.91
C ILE A 192 11.12 1.21 9.32
N PRO A 193 11.20 2.49 9.77
CA PRO A 193 10.26 3.54 9.37
C PRO A 193 10.17 3.77 7.86
N HIS A 194 11.24 3.52 7.11
CA HIS A 194 11.29 3.70 5.67
C HIS A 194 10.31 2.80 4.90
N LEU A 195 9.87 1.67 5.49
CA LEU A 195 8.79 0.85 4.92
C LEU A 195 7.47 1.63 4.81
N PHE A 196 7.27 2.58 5.72
CA PHE A 196 6.01 3.33 5.83
C PHE A 196 6.00 4.67 5.09
N HIS A 197 7.08 5.02 4.39
CA HIS A 197 7.12 6.27 3.60
C HIS A 197 6.03 6.32 2.52
N TRP A 198 5.68 5.21 1.91
CA TRP A 198 4.64 5.08 0.90
C TRP A 198 3.32 4.52 1.43
N ASN A 199 3.28 4.14 2.70
CA ASN A 199 2.14 3.45 3.26
C ASN A 199 0.84 4.26 3.14
N ALA A 200 -0.22 3.65 2.61
CA ALA A 200 -1.57 4.19 2.58
C ALA A 200 -2.40 3.66 3.76
N LEU A 201 -2.34 2.36 4.01
CA LEU A 201 -3.18 1.65 4.96
C LEU A 201 -2.35 0.71 5.84
N VAL A 202 -2.73 0.63 7.10
CA VAL A 202 -2.25 -0.36 8.07
C VAL A 202 -3.41 -1.25 8.46
N VAL A 203 -3.23 -2.56 8.35
CA VAL A 203 -4.20 -3.58 8.77
C VAL A 203 -3.59 -4.41 9.88
N ILE A 204 -4.34 -4.65 10.94
CA ILE A 204 -3.99 -5.57 12.03
C ILE A 204 -5.12 -6.59 12.18
N SER A 205 -4.79 -7.87 12.31
CA SER A 205 -5.80 -8.91 12.44
C SER A 205 -5.29 -10.14 13.18
N ASN A 206 -6.21 -10.92 13.73
CA ASN A 206 -5.98 -12.29 14.18
C ASN A 206 -6.83 -13.31 13.40
N GLY A 207 -7.28 -12.91 12.19
CA GLY A 207 -8.16 -13.73 11.37
C GLY A 207 -9.64 -13.53 11.68
N HIS A 208 -10.02 -13.46 12.96
CA HIS A 208 -11.40 -13.23 13.39
C HIS A 208 -11.72 -11.73 13.50
N ASP A 209 -10.97 -11.00 14.32
CA ASP A 209 -11.05 -9.52 14.36
C ASP A 209 -10.04 -8.93 13.38
N ALA A 210 -10.46 -7.91 12.65
CA ALA A 210 -9.63 -7.19 11.71
C ALA A 210 -9.93 -5.69 11.78
N GLN A 211 -8.87 -4.91 11.87
CA GLN A 211 -8.96 -3.47 12.02
C GLN A 211 -7.94 -2.79 11.10
N TYR A 212 -8.27 -1.58 10.67
CA TYR A 212 -7.38 -0.77 9.83
C TYR A 212 -7.22 0.64 10.40
N GLY A 213 -6.11 1.25 10.06
CA GLY A 213 -5.78 2.61 10.45
C GLY A 213 -4.72 3.23 9.56
N SER A 214 -4.22 4.38 10.01
CA SER A 214 -3.10 5.09 9.39
C SER A 214 -1.83 4.97 10.23
N ILE A 215 -0.70 5.41 9.68
CA ILE A 215 0.60 5.43 10.40
C ILE A 215 0.62 6.37 11.61
N THR A 216 -0.31 7.32 11.70
CA THR A 216 -0.43 8.23 12.85
C THR A 216 -1.54 7.82 13.81
N ALA A 217 -2.32 6.78 13.49
CA ALA A 217 -3.45 6.36 14.29
C ALA A 217 -3.00 5.72 15.61
N THR A 218 -3.58 6.18 16.73
CA THR A 218 -3.54 5.45 18.00
C THR A 218 -4.46 4.23 17.91
N LYS A 219 -4.35 3.29 18.85
CA LYS A 219 -5.13 2.04 18.80
C LYS A 219 -6.64 2.27 18.74
N GLU A 220 -7.16 3.26 19.41
CA GLU A 220 -8.57 3.66 19.42
C GLU A 220 -9.06 4.21 18.07
N HIS A 221 -8.13 4.58 17.19
CA HIS A 221 -8.40 5.03 15.82
C HIS A 221 -8.14 3.95 14.77
N PHE A 222 -8.07 2.68 15.22
CA PHE A 222 -8.16 1.53 14.34
C PHE A 222 -9.61 1.05 14.29
N TYR A 223 -10.19 1.01 13.08
CA TYR A 223 -11.60 0.75 12.84
C TYR A 223 -11.81 -0.58 12.14
N ARG A 224 -13.00 -1.18 12.33
CA ARG A 224 -13.43 -2.35 11.59
C ARG A 224 -14.09 -1.95 10.28
N TRP A 225 -13.86 -2.72 9.22
CA TRP A 225 -14.67 -2.64 8.01
C TRP A 225 -15.88 -3.56 8.20
N LYS A 226 -17.10 -3.01 8.20
CA LYS A 226 -18.27 -3.73 8.67
C LYS A 226 -19.23 -4.15 7.55
N ARG A 227 -19.17 -3.51 6.36
CA ARG A 227 -20.11 -3.73 5.26
C ARG A 227 -19.42 -3.47 3.93
N LEU A 228 -19.83 -4.20 2.89
CA LEU A 228 -19.40 -3.91 1.52
C LEU A 228 -20.30 -2.87 0.87
N ASP A 229 -21.60 -2.89 1.19
CA ASP A 229 -22.58 -1.92 0.76
C ASP A 229 -23.38 -1.39 1.96
N GLU A 230 -24.03 -0.22 1.82
CA GLU A 230 -24.79 0.41 2.92
C GLU A 230 -25.95 -0.45 3.42
N ASP A 231 -26.58 -1.20 2.51
CA ASP A 231 -27.75 -2.01 2.81
C ASP A 231 -27.38 -3.42 3.34
N ASP A 232 -26.08 -3.75 3.39
CA ASP A 232 -25.61 -5.00 3.97
C ASP A 232 -25.84 -5.05 5.49
N PRO A 233 -26.20 -6.20 6.05
CA PRO A 233 -26.24 -6.38 7.50
C PRO A 233 -24.83 -6.27 8.11
N GLU A 234 -24.73 -5.80 9.34
CA GLU A 234 -23.46 -5.90 10.07
C GLU A 234 -23.14 -7.38 10.36
N PRO A 235 -21.85 -7.78 10.31
CA PRO A 235 -21.43 -9.13 10.58
C PRO A 235 -21.79 -9.54 12.01
N GLY A 236 -22.29 -10.74 12.17
CA GLY A 236 -22.57 -11.33 13.47
C GLY A 236 -21.28 -11.61 14.26
N PRO A 237 -21.39 -11.82 15.59
CA PRO A 237 -20.20 -11.95 16.46
C PRO A 237 -19.33 -13.17 16.15
N ALA A 238 -19.85 -14.18 15.46
CA ALA A 238 -19.09 -15.37 15.05
C ALA A 238 -18.48 -15.25 13.65
N GLN A 239 -18.77 -14.18 12.91
CA GLN A 239 -18.29 -14.01 11.53
C GLN A 239 -16.90 -13.42 11.51
N PRO A 240 -15.91 -14.05 10.83
CA PRO A 240 -14.57 -13.49 10.65
C PRO A 240 -14.60 -12.15 9.89
N LEU A 241 -13.93 -11.15 10.43
CA LEU A 241 -13.89 -9.80 9.83
C LEU A 241 -12.77 -9.61 8.81
N LEU A 242 -11.72 -10.45 8.84
CA LEU A 242 -10.59 -10.30 7.93
C LEU A 242 -10.98 -10.40 6.46
N PRO A 243 -11.73 -11.44 5.99
CA PRO A 243 -12.17 -11.50 4.60
C PRO A 243 -13.01 -10.29 4.17
N LEU A 244 -13.90 -9.83 5.05
CA LEU A 244 -14.73 -8.66 4.81
C LEU A 244 -13.90 -7.38 4.66
N LEU A 245 -12.90 -7.19 5.53
CA LEU A 245 -11.98 -6.05 5.46
C LEU A 245 -11.14 -6.12 4.17
N LEU A 246 -10.58 -7.28 3.84
CA LEU A 246 -9.79 -7.46 2.62
C LEU A 246 -10.62 -7.13 1.37
N GLN A 247 -11.82 -7.68 1.25
CA GLN A 247 -12.72 -7.40 0.13
C GLN A 247 -13.14 -5.93 0.09
N GLY A 248 -13.44 -5.35 1.25
CA GLY A 248 -13.92 -3.97 1.35
C GLY A 248 -12.85 -2.91 1.08
N MET A 249 -11.58 -3.21 1.33
CA MET A 249 -10.49 -2.23 1.25
C MET A 249 -9.40 -2.60 0.23
N LEU A 250 -9.19 -3.89 -0.06
CA LEU A 250 -8.10 -4.35 -0.92
C LEU A 250 -8.59 -4.92 -2.26
N ASP A 251 -9.90 -4.93 -2.54
CA ASP A 251 -10.37 -4.98 -3.92
C ASP A 251 -9.65 -3.90 -4.74
N GLN A 252 -9.15 -4.24 -5.91
CA GLN A 252 -8.26 -3.36 -6.68
C GLN A 252 -8.86 -1.97 -6.93
N ARG A 253 -10.14 -1.90 -7.29
CA ARG A 253 -10.83 -0.63 -7.54
C ARG A 253 -11.05 0.14 -6.25
N ARG A 254 -11.50 -0.54 -5.18
CA ARG A 254 -11.75 0.10 -3.88
C ARG A 254 -10.47 0.61 -3.25
N LEU A 255 -9.36 -0.15 -3.32
CA LEU A 255 -8.08 0.31 -2.80
C LEU A 255 -7.62 1.58 -3.51
N LEU A 256 -7.71 1.62 -4.83
CA LEU A 256 -7.32 2.81 -5.59
C LEU A 256 -8.21 4.02 -5.25
N ASP A 257 -9.52 3.83 -5.15
CA ASP A 257 -10.45 4.88 -4.73
C ASP A 257 -10.17 5.37 -3.30
N ILE A 258 -9.90 4.47 -2.35
CA ILE A 258 -9.52 4.83 -0.98
C ILE A 258 -8.22 5.65 -1.00
N VAL A 259 -7.22 5.20 -1.72
CA VAL A 259 -5.92 5.88 -1.83
C VAL A 259 -6.07 7.25 -2.47
N GLU A 260 -6.88 7.40 -3.50
CA GLU A 260 -7.05 8.67 -4.20
C GLU A 260 -7.89 9.67 -3.41
N ASN A 261 -9.03 9.23 -2.83
CA ASN A 261 -10.12 10.09 -2.39
C ASN A 261 -10.40 10.04 -0.88
N PHE A 262 -9.96 9.02 -0.16
CA PHE A 262 -10.37 8.75 1.22
C PHE A 262 -9.23 8.74 2.24
N VAL A 263 -8.06 9.27 1.87
CA VAL A 263 -6.93 9.52 2.77
C VAL A 263 -6.63 11.02 2.79
N LEU A 264 -6.60 11.56 3.99
CA LEU A 264 -6.33 12.99 4.23
C LEU A 264 -5.12 13.17 5.15
N PHE A 265 -4.45 14.30 5.01
CA PHE A 265 -3.44 14.79 5.95
C PHE A 265 -3.94 16.09 6.55
N ASP A 266 -4.18 16.06 7.85
CA ASP A 266 -4.69 17.20 8.61
C ASP A 266 -3.57 17.81 9.47
N ALA A 267 -3.44 19.12 9.43
CA ALA A 267 -2.50 19.87 10.26
C ALA A 267 -3.17 20.23 11.58
N THR A 268 -2.71 19.63 12.66
CA THR A 268 -3.18 19.89 14.02
C THR A 268 -2.11 20.65 14.83
N GLU A 269 -2.47 21.09 16.05
CA GLU A 269 -1.49 21.72 16.97
C GLU A 269 -0.34 20.78 17.33
N ASP A 270 -0.60 19.45 17.38
CA ASP A 270 0.39 18.41 17.69
C ASP A 270 1.18 17.93 16.47
N GLY A 271 0.93 18.50 15.29
CA GLY A 271 1.60 18.13 14.04
C GLY A 271 0.64 17.62 12.97
N VAL A 272 1.19 16.93 11.96
CA VAL A 272 0.39 16.37 10.86
C VAL A 272 -0.17 15.01 11.26
N GLN A 273 -1.49 14.83 11.09
CA GLN A 273 -2.17 13.56 11.25
C GLN A 273 -2.64 13.03 9.88
N LYS A 274 -2.43 11.75 9.65
CA LYS A 274 -2.99 11.04 8.50
C LYS A 274 -4.27 10.35 8.90
N ILE A 275 -5.35 10.61 8.16
CA ILE A 275 -6.69 10.10 8.42
C ILE A 275 -7.12 9.24 7.24
N VAL A 276 -7.64 8.05 7.54
CA VAL A 276 -8.31 7.17 6.56
C VAL A 276 -9.80 7.16 6.88
N ALA A 277 -10.64 7.31 5.88
CA ALA A 277 -12.08 7.34 6.06
C ALA A 277 -12.60 6.03 6.69
N ARG A 278 -13.62 6.16 7.54
CA ARG A 278 -14.33 5.01 8.11
C ARG A 278 -15.25 4.36 7.07
N ASN A 279 -15.58 3.09 7.28
CA ASN A 279 -16.43 2.31 6.38
C ASN A 279 -17.72 3.04 5.98
N HIS A 280 -18.47 3.57 6.95
CA HIS A 280 -19.70 4.30 6.65
C HIS A 280 -19.48 5.64 5.89
N GLN A 281 -18.34 6.30 6.10
CA GLN A 281 -17.98 7.51 5.35
C GLN A 281 -17.67 7.16 3.89
N TYR A 282 -16.89 6.09 3.67
CA TYR A 282 -16.59 5.59 2.33
C TYR A 282 -17.87 5.25 1.56
N LEU A 283 -18.73 4.43 2.15
CA LEU A 283 -20.00 4.01 1.52
C LEU A 283 -20.93 5.18 1.27
N GLY A 284 -21.13 6.06 2.26
CA GLY A 284 -22.04 7.20 2.15
C GLY A 284 -21.60 8.21 1.09
N VAL A 285 -20.30 8.54 1.03
CA VAL A 285 -19.78 9.47 0.00
C VAL A 285 -19.95 8.86 -1.39
N ASN A 286 -19.57 7.58 -1.59
CA ASN A 286 -19.69 6.93 -2.88
C ASN A 286 -21.15 6.79 -3.34
N ARG A 287 -22.09 6.56 -2.44
CA ARG A 287 -23.54 6.57 -2.76
C ARG A 287 -24.03 7.94 -3.22
N VAL A 288 -23.61 9.01 -2.55
CA VAL A 288 -23.94 10.38 -2.97
C VAL A 288 -23.36 10.67 -4.35
N MET A 289 -22.09 10.34 -4.60
CA MET A 289 -21.44 10.55 -5.87
C MET A 289 -22.12 9.78 -7.01
N ALA A 290 -22.50 8.53 -6.77
CA ALA A 290 -23.23 7.72 -7.75
C ALA A 290 -24.58 8.35 -8.15
N ARG A 291 -25.32 8.90 -7.19
CA ARG A 291 -26.59 9.61 -7.46
C ARG A 291 -26.39 10.88 -8.28
N LEU A 292 -25.44 11.73 -7.89
CA LEU A 292 -25.13 12.96 -8.63
C LEU A 292 -24.73 12.66 -10.09
N THR A 293 -23.89 11.64 -10.30
CA THR A 293 -23.48 11.26 -11.66
C THR A 293 -24.67 10.74 -12.50
N SER A 294 -25.58 9.97 -11.89
CA SER A 294 -26.77 9.46 -12.60
C SER A 294 -27.78 10.56 -12.96
N GLU A 295 -27.87 11.61 -12.17
CA GLU A 295 -28.77 12.76 -12.43
C GLU A 295 -28.19 13.70 -13.49
N THR A 296 -26.86 13.83 -13.57
CA THR A 296 -26.20 14.68 -14.57
C THR A 296 -26.23 14.08 -15.98
N GLN A 297 -26.48 12.76 -16.11
CA GLN A 297 -26.60 12.05 -17.39
C GLN A 297 -28.03 11.99 -17.94
N ARG A 298 -29.01 12.54 -17.25
CA ARG A 298 -30.39 12.69 -17.69
C ARG A 298 -30.66 14.11 -18.19
#